data_a10ae577da3499a28fa5897b902fc5e2
#
_entry.id   a10ae577da3499a28fa5897b902fc5e2
#
_cell.length_a   1.000
_cell.length_b   1.000
_cell.length_c   1.000
_cell.angle_alpha   90.00
_cell.angle_beta   90.00
_cell.angle_gamma   90.00
#
_symmetry.space_group_name_H-M   'P 1'
#
loop_
_entity.id
_entity.type
_entity.pdbx_description
1 polymer ?
#
loop_
_entity_poly.entity_id
_entity_poly.type
_entity_poly.pdbx_seq_one_letter_code
_entity_poly.pdbx_strand_id
1 'polypeptide(L)'
;LVANATVLHARAGYDPVPPPSTRRHYRWPITGLTIATIIAGTFVTGSGPHTGSYDGDNIDRLPFDVPDIARVHGGIVIALVLVVITTIWHLNRTGAPRAEQWRGRLVLASLIMQAGIGYTQYFTGVPVLLVGFHILGATVTWIAVLWFHLDLSPEPDELGDKRGMLADEPSILVL
;
A
#
# COMPACT_ATOMS: atom_id res chain seq x y z
N LEU A 1 -3.12 7.31 11.13
CA LEU A 1 -4.25 8.25 11.21
C LEU A 1 -3.97 9.52 10.41
N VAL A 2 -2.84 10.25 10.63
CA VAL A 2 -2.53 11.50 9.94
C VAL A 2 -2.47 11.31 8.41
N ALA A 3 -1.76 10.29 7.92
CA ALA A 3 -1.64 10.00 6.49
C ALA A 3 -3.03 9.75 5.84
N ASN A 4 -3.89 9.00 6.52
CA ASN A 4 -5.25 8.74 6.02
C ASN A 4 -6.08 10.03 5.98
N ALA A 5 -6.00 10.87 7.02
CA ALA A 5 -6.70 12.15 7.08
C ALA A 5 -6.22 13.10 5.96
N THR A 6 -4.91 13.16 5.69
CA THR A 6 -4.34 13.98 4.62
C THR A 6 -4.87 13.56 3.24
N VAL A 7 -4.92 12.25 2.97
CA VAL A 7 -5.43 11.74 1.69
C VAL A 7 -6.92 12.00 1.54
N LEU A 8 -7.71 11.80 2.59
CA LEU A 8 -9.16 12.08 2.58
C LEU A 8 -9.43 13.57 2.40
N HIS A 9 -8.67 14.45 3.07
CA HIS A 9 -8.80 15.89 2.92
C HIS A 9 -8.45 16.36 1.49
N ALA A 10 -7.39 15.81 0.90
CA ALA A 10 -6.99 16.13 -0.47
C ALA A 10 -8.03 15.70 -1.52
N ARG A 11 -8.89 14.72 -1.20
CA ARG A 11 -10.01 14.31 -2.06
C ARG A 11 -11.30 15.07 -1.83
N ALA A 12 -11.44 15.77 -0.73
CA ALA A 12 -12.61 16.60 -0.47
C ALA A 12 -12.74 17.71 -1.53
N GLY A 13 -13.69 17.60 -2.43
CA GLY A 13 -13.89 18.52 -3.57
C GLY A 13 -13.40 18.02 -4.92
N TYR A 14 -12.95 16.75 -5.01
CA TYR A 14 -12.68 16.10 -6.28
C TYR A 14 -13.82 15.14 -6.64
N ASP A 15 -14.50 15.38 -7.76
CA ASP A 15 -15.54 14.49 -8.32
C ASP A 15 -14.91 13.51 -9.30
N PRO A 16 -14.44 12.32 -8.85
CA PRO A 16 -13.86 11.34 -9.74
C PRO A 16 -14.97 10.61 -10.51
N VAL A 17 -14.76 10.41 -11.81
CA VAL A 17 -15.57 9.47 -12.59
C VAL A 17 -15.30 8.06 -12.03
N PRO A 18 -16.35 7.30 -11.63
CA PRO A 18 -16.17 5.97 -11.06
C PRO A 18 -15.40 5.05 -12.01
N PRO A 19 -14.37 4.33 -11.54
CA PRO A 19 -13.64 3.41 -12.40
C PRO A 19 -14.51 2.19 -12.73
N PRO A 20 -14.40 1.61 -13.95
CA PRO A 20 -15.03 0.34 -14.28
C PRO A 20 -14.74 -0.75 -13.24
N SER A 21 -15.70 -1.65 -13.00
CA SER A 21 -15.59 -2.73 -12.00
C SER A 21 -14.32 -3.56 -12.12
N THR A 22 -13.84 -3.81 -13.35
CA THR A 22 -12.60 -4.54 -13.62
C THR A 22 -11.34 -3.87 -13.06
N ARG A 23 -11.31 -2.55 -12.93
CA ARG A 23 -10.17 -1.81 -12.35
C ARG A 23 -10.21 -1.76 -10.82
N ARG A 24 -11.40 -1.84 -10.22
CA ARG A 24 -11.59 -1.79 -8.77
C ARG A 24 -10.94 -2.97 -8.03
N HIS A 25 -10.81 -4.12 -8.67
CA HIS A 25 -10.26 -5.33 -8.04
C HIS A 25 -8.77 -5.20 -7.67
N TYR A 26 -7.99 -4.37 -8.40
CA TYR A 26 -6.55 -4.22 -8.15
C TYR A 26 -6.22 -3.48 -6.85
N ARG A 27 -7.14 -2.67 -6.31
CA ARG A 27 -6.89 -1.91 -5.08
C ARG A 27 -6.59 -2.79 -3.86
N TRP A 28 -7.33 -3.89 -3.71
CA TRP A 28 -7.20 -4.76 -2.54
C TRP A 28 -5.89 -5.54 -2.49
N PRO A 29 -5.42 -6.20 -3.55
CA PRO A 29 -4.12 -6.85 -3.57
C PRO A 29 -2.97 -5.88 -3.30
N ILE A 30 -2.98 -4.68 -3.89
CA ILE A 30 -1.93 -3.68 -3.69
C ILE A 30 -1.91 -3.23 -2.22
N THR A 31 -3.06 -2.87 -1.67
CA THR A 31 -3.15 -2.40 -0.29
C THR A 31 -2.81 -3.50 0.71
N GLY A 32 -3.33 -4.71 0.49
CA GLY A 32 -3.05 -5.87 1.36
C GLY A 32 -1.57 -6.25 1.36
N LEU A 33 -0.94 -6.31 0.18
CA LEU A 33 0.50 -6.58 0.09
C LEU A 33 1.35 -5.44 0.68
N THR A 34 0.91 -4.19 0.56
CA THR A 34 1.61 -3.06 1.21
C THR A 34 1.54 -3.18 2.73
N ILE A 35 0.39 -3.51 3.29
CA ILE A 35 0.25 -3.77 4.73
C ILE A 35 1.15 -4.92 5.16
N ALA A 36 1.14 -6.03 4.43
CA ALA A 36 2.00 -7.17 4.72
C ALA A 36 3.49 -6.81 4.63
N THR A 37 3.89 -5.98 3.66
CA THR A 37 5.25 -5.46 3.51
C THR A 37 5.65 -4.63 4.72
N ILE A 38 4.79 -3.71 5.19
CA ILE A 38 5.06 -2.88 6.37
C ILE A 38 5.20 -3.75 7.61
N ILE A 39 4.29 -4.70 7.83
CA ILE A 39 4.35 -5.63 8.96
C ILE A 39 5.65 -6.45 8.93
N ALA A 40 5.99 -7.06 7.78
CA ALA A 40 7.23 -7.81 7.65
C ALA A 40 8.47 -6.91 7.87
N GLY A 41 8.44 -5.65 7.41
CA GLY A 41 9.48 -4.66 7.65
C GLY A 41 9.66 -4.31 9.13
N THR A 42 8.57 -4.25 9.91
CA THR A 42 8.67 -4.05 11.37
C THR A 42 9.35 -5.23 12.07
N PHE A 43 9.13 -6.46 11.60
CA PHE A 43 9.85 -7.64 12.09
C PHE A 43 11.35 -7.58 11.76
N VAL A 44 11.71 -7.15 10.54
CA VAL A 44 13.13 -6.94 10.17
C VAL A 44 13.79 -5.93 11.10
N THR A 45 13.14 -4.77 11.32
CA THR A 45 13.65 -3.73 12.21
C THR A 45 13.74 -4.22 13.66
N GLY A 46 12.72 -4.89 14.16
CA GLY A 46 12.68 -5.43 15.52
C GLY A 46 13.68 -6.56 15.80
N SER A 47 14.16 -7.25 14.75
CA SER A 47 15.22 -8.27 14.86
C SER A 47 16.62 -7.70 14.63
N GLY A 48 16.71 -6.50 14.05
CA GLY A 48 17.93 -5.82 13.67
C GLY A 48 18.66 -5.11 14.83
N PRO A 49 19.79 -4.44 14.53
CA PRO A 49 20.57 -3.73 15.55
C PRO A 49 19.92 -2.45 16.06
N HIS A 50 18.88 -1.93 15.40
CA HIS A 50 18.21 -0.66 15.68
C HIS A 50 16.74 -0.85 16.05
N THR A 51 16.48 -1.71 17.04
CA THR A 51 15.11 -2.06 17.49
C THR A 51 14.35 -0.90 18.14
N GLY A 52 15.06 0.17 18.54
CA GLY A 52 14.51 1.27 19.35
C GLY A 52 14.33 0.90 20.83
N SER A 53 14.60 -0.34 21.21
CA SER A 53 14.56 -0.81 22.59
C SER A 53 15.97 -0.84 23.15
N TYR A 54 16.24 -0.05 24.20
CA TYR A 54 17.53 0.01 24.87
C TYR A 54 17.30 0.04 26.38
N ASP A 55 17.75 -1.03 27.04
CA ASP A 55 17.77 -1.11 28.51
C ASP A 55 19.20 -1.43 28.94
N GLY A 56 20.02 -0.40 29.05
CA GLY A 56 21.44 -0.51 29.40
C GLY A 56 22.22 -1.34 28.35
N ASP A 57 22.87 -2.41 28.80
CA ASP A 57 23.66 -3.29 27.92
C ASP A 57 22.82 -4.38 27.21
N ASN A 58 21.52 -4.46 27.50
CA ASN A 58 20.63 -5.43 26.90
C ASN A 58 19.75 -4.77 25.85
N ILE A 59 19.87 -5.25 24.61
CA ILE A 59 18.98 -4.86 23.52
C ILE A 59 17.96 -5.98 23.32
N ASP A 60 16.68 -5.71 23.66
CA ASP A 60 15.60 -6.65 23.37
C ASP A 60 15.35 -6.71 21.85
N ARG A 61 15.65 -7.85 21.26
CA ARG A 61 15.43 -8.14 19.84
C ARG A 61 14.38 -9.23 19.69
N LEU A 62 13.62 -9.16 18.60
CA LEU A 62 12.75 -10.27 18.23
C LEU A 62 13.59 -11.51 17.89
N PRO A 63 13.12 -12.71 18.23
CA PRO A 63 13.89 -13.97 18.10
C PRO A 63 13.88 -14.50 16.66
N PHE A 64 14.06 -13.61 15.67
CA PHE A 64 14.13 -14.00 14.25
C PHE A 64 15.55 -13.77 13.72
N ASP A 65 16.00 -14.66 12.84
CA ASP A 65 17.23 -14.44 12.09
C ASP A 65 17.00 -13.33 11.06
N VAL A 66 17.82 -12.26 11.11
CA VAL A 66 17.67 -11.08 10.26
C VAL A 66 17.71 -11.43 8.76
N PRO A 67 18.65 -12.25 8.26
CA PRO A 67 18.64 -12.69 6.87
C PRO A 67 17.35 -13.39 6.45
N ASP A 68 16.77 -14.22 7.28
CA ASP A 68 15.56 -14.97 6.93
C ASP A 68 14.32 -14.08 6.87
N ILE A 69 14.12 -13.25 7.89
CA ILE A 69 12.98 -12.32 7.88
C ILE A 69 13.13 -11.25 6.79
N ALA A 70 14.36 -10.84 6.46
CA ALA A 70 14.63 -9.94 5.34
C ALA A 70 14.29 -10.57 3.98
N ARG A 71 14.55 -11.88 3.80
CA ARG A 71 14.12 -12.62 2.58
C ARG A 71 12.60 -12.68 2.46
N VAL A 72 11.88 -12.92 3.56
CA VAL A 72 10.42 -12.93 3.58
C VAL A 72 9.89 -11.54 3.21
N HIS A 73 10.40 -10.47 3.83
CA HIS A 73 10.03 -9.10 3.49
C HIS A 73 10.31 -8.79 2.01
N GLY A 74 11.49 -9.11 1.50
CA GLY A 74 11.87 -8.92 0.10
C GLY A 74 10.96 -9.70 -0.86
N GLY A 75 10.57 -10.92 -0.52
CA GLY A 75 9.62 -11.71 -1.31
C GLY A 75 8.24 -11.07 -1.42
N ILE A 76 7.73 -10.50 -0.32
CA ILE A 76 6.46 -9.77 -0.31
C ILE A 76 6.58 -8.50 -1.17
N VAL A 77 7.70 -7.77 -1.07
CA VAL A 77 7.98 -6.58 -1.91
C VAL A 77 7.98 -6.95 -3.39
N ILE A 78 8.63 -8.04 -3.78
CA ILE A 78 8.64 -8.50 -5.18
C ILE A 78 7.22 -8.79 -5.65
N ALA A 79 6.41 -9.50 -4.87
CA ALA A 79 5.01 -9.77 -5.19
C ALA A 79 4.21 -8.46 -5.36
N LEU A 80 4.39 -7.49 -4.46
CA LEU A 80 3.76 -6.17 -4.54
C LEU A 80 4.15 -5.44 -5.82
N VAL A 81 5.43 -5.40 -6.16
CA VAL A 81 5.94 -4.75 -7.39
C VAL A 81 5.33 -5.38 -8.63
N LEU A 82 5.26 -6.72 -8.70
CA LEU A 82 4.65 -7.43 -9.83
C LEU A 82 3.16 -7.10 -9.97
N VAL A 83 2.41 -7.04 -8.87
CA VAL A 83 0.99 -6.63 -8.89
C VAL A 83 0.82 -5.19 -9.36
N VAL A 84 1.67 -4.26 -8.89
CA VAL A 84 1.63 -2.84 -9.32
C VAL A 84 1.97 -2.72 -10.81
N ILE A 85 2.99 -3.41 -11.30
CA ILE A 85 3.35 -3.41 -12.74
C ILE A 85 2.19 -3.95 -13.58
N THR A 86 1.61 -5.09 -13.18
CA THR A 86 0.45 -5.69 -13.86
C THR A 86 -0.74 -4.73 -13.88
N THR A 87 -0.98 -4.04 -12.77
CA THR A 87 -2.05 -3.03 -12.68
C THR A 87 -1.80 -1.87 -13.63
N ILE A 88 -0.60 -1.29 -13.66
CA ILE A 88 -0.24 -0.21 -14.58
C ILE A 88 -0.41 -0.65 -16.04
N TRP A 89 0.05 -1.85 -16.38
CA TRP A 89 -0.11 -2.42 -17.72
C TRP A 89 -1.59 -2.53 -18.11
N HIS A 90 -2.44 -3.03 -17.18
CA HIS A 90 -3.88 -3.13 -17.40
C HIS A 90 -4.53 -1.75 -17.57
N LEU A 91 -4.20 -0.77 -16.71
CA LEU A 91 -4.70 0.61 -16.81
C LEU A 91 -4.33 1.25 -18.15
N ASN A 92 -3.11 1.05 -18.63
CA ASN A 92 -2.68 1.54 -19.93
C ASN A 92 -3.48 0.89 -21.09
N ARG A 93 -3.70 -0.44 -21.01
CA ARG A 93 -4.44 -1.17 -22.06
C ARG A 93 -5.93 -0.83 -22.12
N THR A 94 -6.54 -0.53 -20.99
CA THR A 94 -7.97 -0.21 -20.88
C THR A 94 -8.28 1.28 -21.05
N GLY A 95 -7.28 2.11 -21.38
CA GLY A 95 -7.48 3.55 -21.56
C GLY A 95 -7.93 4.25 -20.28
N ALA A 96 -7.44 3.81 -19.12
CA ALA A 96 -7.76 4.44 -17.84
C ALA A 96 -7.41 5.94 -17.83
N PRO A 97 -8.07 6.77 -17.01
CA PRO A 97 -7.73 8.18 -16.86
C PRO A 97 -6.25 8.40 -16.55
N ARG A 98 -5.67 9.46 -17.10
CA ARG A 98 -4.24 9.77 -16.90
C ARG A 98 -3.86 9.91 -15.43
N ALA A 99 -4.79 10.38 -14.59
CA ALA A 99 -4.58 10.51 -13.15
C ALA A 99 -4.35 9.15 -12.48
N GLU A 100 -5.18 8.14 -12.78
CA GLU A 100 -5.02 6.77 -12.25
C GLU A 100 -3.68 6.17 -12.70
N GLN A 101 -3.33 6.30 -13.99
CA GLN A 101 -2.07 5.82 -14.52
C GLN A 101 -0.86 6.49 -13.86
N TRP A 102 -0.92 7.80 -13.64
CA TRP A 102 0.14 8.57 -13.00
C TRP A 102 0.35 8.13 -11.54
N ARG A 103 -0.74 7.95 -10.79
CA ARG A 103 -0.67 7.50 -9.39
C ARG A 103 -0.12 6.08 -9.26
N GLY A 104 -0.52 5.17 -10.14
CA GLY A 104 0.09 3.84 -10.21
C GLY A 104 1.62 3.90 -10.45
N ARG A 105 2.07 4.80 -11.33
CA ARG A 105 3.50 5.04 -11.58
C ARG A 105 4.21 5.66 -10.37
N LEU A 106 3.55 6.54 -9.62
CA LEU A 106 4.09 7.09 -8.37
C LEU A 106 4.28 5.99 -7.32
N VAL A 107 3.32 5.08 -7.17
CA VAL A 107 3.46 3.90 -6.30
C VAL A 107 4.67 3.07 -6.73
N LEU A 108 4.80 2.76 -8.02
CA LEU A 108 5.94 1.99 -8.53
C LEU A 108 7.29 2.71 -8.27
N ALA A 109 7.36 4.01 -8.55
CA ALA A 109 8.56 4.80 -8.30
C ALA A 109 8.97 4.80 -6.83
N SER A 110 7.99 4.94 -5.91
CA SER A 110 8.26 4.88 -4.47
C SER A 110 8.75 3.50 -4.04
N LEU A 111 8.20 2.42 -4.59
CA LEU A 111 8.65 1.05 -4.31
C LEU A 111 10.08 0.79 -4.81
N ILE A 112 10.43 1.28 -6.00
CA ILE A 112 11.79 1.17 -6.55
C ILE A 112 12.78 1.93 -5.66
N MET A 113 12.44 3.15 -5.24
CA MET A 113 13.26 3.94 -4.31
C MET A 113 13.44 3.20 -2.98
N GLN A 114 12.38 2.64 -2.42
CA GLN A 114 12.43 1.86 -1.18
C GLN A 114 13.29 0.61 -1.31
N ALA A 115 13.19 -0.10 -2.43
CA ALA A 115 14.05 -1.25 -2.71
C ALA A 115 15.53 -0.83 -2.77
N GLY A 116 15.85 0.29 -3.45
CA GLY A 116 17.20 0.83 -3.49
C GLY A 116 17.75 1.14 -2.10
N ILE A 117 16.99 1.84 -1.26
CA ILE A 117 17.38 2.14 0.12
C ILE A 117 17.55 0.83 0.92
N GLY A 118 16.58 -0.10 0.84
CA GLY A 118 16.59 -1.35 1.58
C GLY A 118 17.80 -2.26 1.22
N TYR A 119 18.10 -2.40 -0.06
CA TYR A 119 19.31 -3.15 -0.49
C TYR A 119 20.58 -2.45 -0.03
N THR A 120 20.67 -1.13 -0.15
CA THR A 120 21.83 -0.38 0.34
C THR A 120 22.02 -0.59 1.84
N GLN A 121 20.95 -0.50 2.65
CA GLN A 121 20.99 -0.82 4.08
C GLN A 121 21.56 -2.21 4.34
N TYR A 122 21.02 -3.22 3.64
CA TYR A 122 21.40 -4.61 3.85
C TYR A 122 22.90 -4.86 3.59
N PHE A 123 23.45 -4.30 2.50
CA PHE A 123 24.85 -4.50 2.12
C PHE A 123 25.83 -3.58 2.85
N THR A 124 25.37 -2.50 3.50
CA THR A 124 26.25 -1.56 4.22
C THR A 124 26.21 -1.72 5.75
N GLY A 125 25.61 -2.81 6.25
CA GLY A 125 25.55 -3.08 7.68
C GLY A 125 24.51 -2.26 8.44
N VAL A 126 23.41 -1.90 7.77
CA VAL A 126 22.21 -1.26 8.36
C VAL A 126 22.52 0.10 9.05
N PRO A 127 23.07 1.11 8.35
CA PRO A 127 23.32 2.42 8.94
C PRO A 127 22.04 3.08 9.42
N VAL A 128 22.04 3.66 10.65
CA VAL A 128 20.86 4.28 11.30
C VAL A 128 20.17 5.29 10.41
N LEU A 129 20.96 6.12 9.71
CA LEU A 129 20.40 7.16 8.82
C LEU A 129 19.59 6.57 7.67
N LEU A 130 20.07 5.50 7.05
CA LEU A 130 19.33 4.80 5.99
C LEU A 130 18.08 4.12 6.52
N VAL A 131 18.09 3.59 7.74
CA VAL A 131 16.90 3.06 8.41
C VAL A 131 15.85 4.16 8.55
N GLY A 132 16.25 5.35 9.01
CA GLY A 132 15.37 6.51 9.11
C GLY A 132 14.75 6.91 7.76
N PHE A 133 15.54 6.98 6.70
CA PHE A 133 15.03 7.26 5.34
C PHE A 133 14.11 6.16 4.82
N HIS A 134 14.40 4.90 5.12
CA HIS A 134 13.54 3.79 4.72
C HIS A 134 12.17 3.86 5.41
N ILE A 135 12.13 4.14 6.71
CA ILE A 135 10.88 4.30 7.47
C ILE A 135 10.08 5.51 6.95
N LEU A 136 10.73 6.65 6.74
CA LEU A 136 10.09 7.83 6.15
C LEU A 136 9.52 7.53 4.77
N GLY A 137 10.30 6.90 3.92
CA GLY A 137 9.88 6.53 2.58
C GLY A 137 8.77 5.47 2.57
N ALA A 138 8.73 4.55 3.55
CA ALA A 138 7.61 3.63 3.73
C ALA A 138 6.29 4.39 4.02
N THR A 139 6.36 5.46 4.81
CA THR A 139 5.21 6.36 5.06
C THR A 139 4.74 7.04 3.77
N VAL A 140 5.68 7.56 2.97
CA VAL A 140 5.37 8.18 1.66
C VAL A 140 4.75 7.15 0.71
N THR A 141 5.30 5.93 0.66
CA THR A 141 4.75 4.84 -0.14
C THR A 141 3.32 4.49 0.30
N TRP A 142 3.08 4.41 1.61
CA TRP A 142 1.74 4.19 2.15
C TRP A 142 0.74 5.26 1.71
N ILE A 143 1.11 6.54 1.78
CA ILE A 143 0.28 7.66 1.31
C ILE A 143 -0.04 7.50 -0.19
N ALA A 144 0.96 7.18 -1.01
CA ALA A 144 0.78 6.98 -2.45
C ALA A 144 -0.17 5.82 -2.75
N VAL A 145 -0.03 4.69 -2.02
CA VAL A 145 -0.91 3.52 -2.14
C VAL A 145 -2.34 3.85 -1.72
N LEU A 146 -2.53 4.56 -0.60
CA LEU A 146 -3.86 4.99 -0.17
C LEU A 146 -4.54 5.90 -1.20
N TRP A 147 -3.80 6.84 -1.73
CA TRP A 147 -4.32 7.72 -2.77
C TRP A 147 -4.77 6.93 -3.99
N PHE A 148 -3.91 6.02 -4.46
CA PHE A 148 -4.25 5.14 -5.57
C PHE A 148 -5.44 4.20 -5.26
N HIS A 149 -5.50 3.65 -4.03
CA HIS A 149 -6.63 2.83 -3.57
C HIS A 149 -7.96 3.57 -3.64
N LEU A 150 -7.96 4.83 -3.18
CA LEU A 150 -9.17 5.66 -3.15
C LEU A 150 -9.66 6.04 -4.55
N ASP A 151 -8.74 6.26 -5.50
CA ASP A 151 -9.13 6.49 -6.90
C ASP A 151 -9.81 5.29 -7.57
N LEU A 152 -9.41 4.09 -7.16
CA LEU A 152 -10.02 2.85 -7.62
C LEU A 152 -11.25 2.45 -6.78
N SER A 153 -11.69 3.30 -5.83
CA SER A 153 -12.86 3.04 -5.00
C SER A 153 -14.15 3.50 -5.69
N PRO A 154 -15.30 2.80 -5.46
CA PRO A 154 -16.59 3.29 -5.92
C PRO A 154 -16.97 4.59 -5.18
N GLU A 155 -17.69 5.46 -5.88
CA GLU A 155 -18.30 6.65 -5.29
C GLU A 155 -19.35 6.23 -4.22
N PRO A 156 -19.49 6.97 -3.11
CA PRO A 156 -20.53 6.71 -2.11
C PRO A 156 -21.95 6.71 -2.67
N ASP A 157 -22.24 7.54 -3.66
CA ASP A 157 -23.57 7.66 -4.29
C ASP A 157 -23.95 6.41 -5.10
N GLU A 158 -23.03 5.73 -5.76
CA GLU A 158 -23.30 4.45 -6.43
C GLU A 158 -23.73 3.35 -5.44
N LEU A 159 -23.26 3.41 -4.20
CA LEU A 159 -23.67 2.47 -3.14
C LEU A 159 -25.05 2.80 -2.58
N GLY A 160 -25.43 4.08 -2.57
CA GLY A 160 -26.75 4.55 -2.18
C GLY A 160 -27.82 4.15 -3.19
N ASP A 161 -27.56 4.36 -4.49
CA ASP A 161 -28.45 4.00 -5.58
C ASP A 161 -28.75 2.50 -5.65
N LYS A 162 -27.73 1.67 -5.51
CA LYS A 162 -27.90 0.20 -5.46
C LYS A 162 -28.70 -0.27 -4.24
N ARG A 163 -28.56 0.38 -3.09
CA ARG A 163 -29.38 0.08 -1.91
C ARG A 163 -30.83 0.50 -2.10
N GLY A 164 -31.07 1.61 -2.78
CA GLY A 164 -32.42 2.07 -3.14
C GLY A 164 -33.11 1.08 -4.08
N MET A 165 -32.42 0.64 -5.14
CA MET A 165 -32.95 -0.36 -6.09
C MET A 165 -33.27 -1.71 -5.43
N LEU A 166 -32.48 -2.15 -4.46
CA LEU A 166 -32.73 -3.42 -3.74
C LEU A 166 -33.85 -3.30 -2.70
N ALA A 167 -34.13 -2.07 -2.23
CA ALA A 167 -35.21 -1.80 -1.29
C ALA A 167 -36.58 -1.68 -1.99
N ASP A 168 -36.58 -1.37 -3.30
CA ASP A 168 -37.80 -1.21 -4.12
C ASP A 168 -38.24 -2.51 -4.82
N GLU A 169 -37.59 -3.64 -4.60
CA GLU A 169 -38.13 -4.92 -5.08
C GLU A 169 -39.43 -5.23 -4.34
N PRO A 170 -40.55 -5.29 -5.06
CA PRO A 170 -41.81 -5.65 -4.44
C PRO A 170 -41.72 -7.04 -3.86
N SER A 171 -41.91 -7.15 -2.54
CA SER A 171 -42.10 -8.43 -1.87
C SER A 171 -43.25 -9.17 -2.58
N ILE A 172 -42.88 -10.10 -3.45
CA ILE A 172 -43.86 -11.02 -4.01
C ILE A 172 -44.32 -11.90 -2.83
N LEU A 173 -45.36 -11.47 -2.18
CA LEU A 173 -46.12 -12.28 -1.22
C LEU A 173 -46.70 -13.44 -2.02
N VAL A 174 -46.06 -14.62 -1.89
CA VAL A 174 -46.63 -15.89 -2.35
C VAL A 174 -47.77 -16.20 -1.38
N LEU A 175 -48.99 -16.07 -1.88
CA LEU A 175 -50.22 -16.61 -1.25
C LEU A 175 -50.25 -18.13 -1.38
#